data_532133cec3c9b9bbcf09aff2ee298ee8
#
_entry.id   532133cec3c9b9bbcf09aff2ee298ee8
#
_cell.length_a   1.000
_cell.length_b   1.000
_cell.length_c   1.000
_cell.angle_alpha   90.00
_cell.angle_beta   90.00
_cell.angle_gamma   90.00
#
_symmetry.space_group_name_H-M   'P 1'
#
loop_
_entity.id
_entity.type
_entity.pdbx_description
1 polymer ?
#
loop_
_entity_poly.entity_id
_entity_poly.type
_entity_poly.pdbx_seq_one_letter_code
_entity_poly.pdbx_strand_id
1 'polypeptide(L)'
;MPIDPNRDSWKPGEPWEKALDEMDYIRSLAKEMGGPDRIKRQHDGDRYTIRERIEKFLDPESFFEAGPMVGAAEYDADGNMTEFLPGAYVLGMGKINGRNVAIGGDDFTISGGSPHNVHKGASQFTQRLALQYGIPYVQFIEGVGHSSKSDEAAGHMGLPGGNIWYRQLELLSKVPVAAGIMGSVAGAPAAFGLMSHFTVMIKGKSQIFPSGPPVVRRALGEDLDKEQLGGAAVHVHTSGQIDNEADSEEEAFEQIKSFLSYLPDTTSEVAPRVENDDPVDRRPEELLTIMPQERRHPYDPRKLIKLVVDNGEFFEMRRYYGGSLITGFARLGGYSVGVVGNDPLVLAGAMNGDAADKYTHFVDLCDTFNLPMVIFLDMPGFMLGSAAEKQATMRRGVRALIASHEAKVPKVEFNVRKSYGVAADAPNSLGEPDGLNLRFGWPAGEWGGIPIEGGVAAAYRREIESAPDPEAHRTMIEERLLRLRSPMRAAQKFDVIDLIDPRDTRKIACQFVELAQPLLHRIADRPKRAVRP
;
A
#
# COMPACT_ATOMS: atom_id res chain seq x y z
N MET A 1 -23.36 1.48 -31.01
CA MET A 1 -22.83 1.33 -32.38
C MET A 1 -23.97 0.82 -33.24
N PRO A 2 -24.24 1.44 -34.38
CA PRO A 2 -25.26 0.93 -35.29
C PRO A 2 -24.84 -0.42 -35.89
N ILE A 3 -25.76 -1.33 -35.98
CA ILE A 3 -25.58 -2.67 -36.57
C ILE A 3 -25.93 -2.61 -38.07
N ASP A 4 -25.32 -3.47 -38.87
CA ASP A 4 -25.69 -3.60 -40.27
C ASP A 4 -27.21 -3.90 -40.38
N PRO A 5 -28.01 -3.02 -40.99
CA PRO A 5 -29.46 -3.20 -41.07
C PRO A 5 -29.90 -4.42 -41.90
N ASN A 6 -28.97 -5.02 -42.65
CA ASN A 6 -29.23 -6.23 -43.41
C ASN A 6 -28.86 -7.51 -42.65
N ARG A 7 -28.35 -7.39 -41.45
CA ARG A 7 -27.98 -8.54 -40.62
C ARG A 7 -29.27 -9.17 -40.04
N ASP A 8 -29.47 -10.42 -40.35
CA ASP A 8 -30.52 -11.24 -39.78
C ASP A 8 -30.01 -11.93 -38.50
N SER A 9 -30.43 -11.43 -37.33
CA SER A 9 -30.06 -11.99 -36.04
C SER A 9 -30.65 -13.38 -35.83
N TRP A 10 -29.94 -14.24 -35.08
CA TRP A 10 -30.43 -15.55 -34.71
C TRP A 10 -31.72 -15.45 -33.87
N LYS A 11 -32.64 -16.36 -34.12
CA LYS A 11 -33.92 -16.47 -33.39
C LYS A 11 -34.10 -17.88 -32.83
N PRO A 12 -34.80 -18.03 -31.68
CA PRO A 12 -35.08 -19.35 -31.10
C PRO A 12 -35.76 -20.28 -32.11
N GLY A 13 -35.18 -21.48 -32.31
CA GLY A 13 -35.65 -22.46 -33.28
C GLY A 13 -34.86 -22.52 -34.59
N GLU A 14 -33.95 -21.55 -34.82
CA GLU A 14 -33.02 -21.60 -35.95
C GLU A 14 -31.80 -22.49 -35.65
N PRO A 15 -31.00 -22.87 -36.68
CA PRO A 15 -29.81 -23.70 -36.53
C PRO A 15 -28.80 -23.14 -35.50
N TRP A 16 -28.11 -24.05 -34.78
CA TRP A 16 -27.10 -23.69 -33.80
C TRP A 16 -25.88 -23.01 -34.43
N GLU A 17 -25.52 -23.30 -35.64
CA GLU A 17 -24.42 -22.64 -36.37
C GLU A 17 -24.67 -21.12 -36.44
N LYS A 18 -25.90 -20.71 -36.78
CA LYS A 18 -26.29 -19.29 -36.80
C LYS A 18 -26.22 -18.66 -35.40
N ALA A 19 -26.57 -19.43 -34.36
CA ALA A 19 -26.44 -18.98 -32.98
C ALA A 19 -24.98 -18.74 -32.58
N LEU A 20 -24.06 -19.62 -33.00
CA LEU A 20 -22.61 -19.45 -32.73
C LEU A 20 -22.07 -18.22 -33.47
N ASP A 21 -22.45 -18.02 -34.75
CA ASP A 21 -22.07 -16.82 -35.51
C ASP A 21 -22.57 -15.54 -34.84
N GLU A 22 -23.80 -15.55 -34.30
CA GLU A 22 -24.36 -14.42 -33.56
C GLU A 22 -23.58 -14.14 -32.24
N MET A 23 -23.26 -15.19 -31.50
CA MET A 23 -22.45 -15.07 -30.28
C MET A 23 -21.07 -14.47 -30.57
N ASP A 24 -20.39 -14.94 -31.62
CA ASP A 24 -19.06 -14.44 -31.97
C ASP A 24 -19.13 -13.01 -32.51
N TYR A 25 -20.19 -12.67 -33.22
CA TYR A 25 -20.44 -11.28 -33.62
C TYR A 25 -20.63 -10.34 -32.43
N ILE A 26 -21.49 -10.69 -31.47
CA ILE A 26 -21.70 -9.88 -30.26
C ILE A 26 -20.38 -9.74 -29.46
N ARG A 27 -19.61 -10.81 -29.33
CA ARG A 27 -18.28 -10.76 -28.70
C ARG A 27 -17.33 -9.83 -29.45
N SER A 28 -17.37 -9.79 -30.77
CA SER A 28 -16.56 -8.88 -31.57
C SER A 28 -16.94 -7.42 -31.31
N LEU A 29 -18.25 -7.13 -31.27
CA LEU A 29 -18.76 -5.80 -30.95
C LEU A 29 -18.33 -5.34 -29.55
N ALA A 30 -18.39 -6.24 -28.56
CA ALA A 30 -17.95 -5.94 -27.21
C ALA A 30 -16.44 -5.58 -27.11
N LYS A 31 -15.61 -6.13 -28.00
CA LYS A 31 -14.18 -5.83 -28.08
C LYS A 31 -13.89 -4.48 -28.76
N GLU A 32 -14.82 -3.92 -29.52
CA GLU A 32 -14.66 -2.59 -30.12
C GLU A 32 -14.72 -1.45 -29.09
N MET A 33 -15.10 -1.74 -27.84
CA MET A 33 -15.14 -0.78 -26.75
C MET A 33 -15.92 0.50 -27.13
N GLY A 34 -15.38 1.68 -26.89
CA GLY A 34 -15.97 2.96 -27.31
C GLY A 34 -15.78 3.33 -28.78
N GLY A 35 -15.17 2.42 -29.58
CA GLY A 35 -14.85 2.61 -30.98
C GLY A 35 -13.50 3.27 -31.25
N PRO A 36 -13.04 3.25 -32.52
CA PRO A 36 -11.67 3.59 -32.89
C PRO A 36 -11.23 5.02 -32.50
N ASP A 37 -12.11 6.00 -32.62
CA ASP A 37 -11.78 7.38 -32.28
C ASP A 37 -11.53 7.59 -30.79
N ARG A 38 -12.26 6.88 -29.93
CA ARG A 38 -12.10 6.96 -28.48
C ARG A 38 -10.91 6.16 -28.01
N ILE A 39 -10.63 5.01 -28.63
CA ILE A 39 -9.41 4.23 -28.42
C ILE A 39 -8.20 5.07 -28.80
N LYS A 40 -8.22 5.69 -30.02
CA LYS A 40 -7.16 6.60 -30.44
C LYS A 40 -6.91 7.74 -29.44
N ARG A 41 -7.96 8.33 -28.90
CA ARG A 41 -7.83 9.39 -27.89
C ARG A 41 -7.17 8.90 -26.60
N GLN A 42 -7.39 7.63 -26.21
CA GLN A 42 -6.71 7.01 -25.07
C GLN A 42 -5.21 6.88 -25.36
N HIS A 43 -4.86 6.38 -26.54
CA HIS A 43 -3.47 6.25 -26.98
C HIS A 43 -2.78 7.60 -27.20
N ASP A 44 -3.46 8.61 -27.75
CA ASP A 44 -2.93 9.98 -27.89
C ASP A 44 -2.59 10.61 -26.52
N GLY A 45 -3.25 10.13 -25.44
CA GLY A 45 -2.94 10.47 -24.06
C GLY A 45 -1.85 9.59 -23.43
N ASP A 46 -1.17 8.76 -24.23
CA ASP A 46 -0.17 7.78 -23.79
C ASP A 46 -0.69 6.88 -22.65
N ARG A 47 -1.89 6.32 -22.85
CA ARG A 47 -2.58 5.40 -21.94
C ARG A 47 -3.10 4.20 -22.69
N TYR A 48 -3.06 3.03 -22.05
CA TYR A 48 -3.67 1.81 -22.55
C TYR A 48 -5.18 1.81 -22.34
N THR A 49 -5.87 1.06 -23.18
CA THR A 49 -7.25 0.65 -22.91
C THR A 49 -7.29 -0.41 -21.81
N ILE A 50 -8.45 -0.61 -21.18
CA ILE A 50 -8.57 -1.64 -20.14
C ILE A 50 -8.22 -3.05 -20.64
N ARG A 51 -8.54 -3.39 -21.89
CA ARG A 51 -8.21 -4.70 -22.47
C ARG A 51 -6.70 -4.87 -22.65
N GLU A 52 -6.01 -3.86 -23.12
CA GLU A 52 -4.54 -3.85 -23.25
C GLU A 52 -3.87 -3.94 -21.87
N ARG A 53 -4.40 -3.24 -20.86
CA ARG A 53 -3.91 -3.33 -19.48
C ARG A 53 -3.99 -4.76 -18.94
N ILE A 54 -5.14 -5.42 -19.11
CA ILE A 54 -5.36 -6.79 -18.65
C ILE A 54 -4.42 -7.75 -19.39
N GLU A 55 -4.30 -7.62 -20.72
CA GLU A 55 -3.42 -8.46 -21.55
C GLU A 55 -1.94 -8.31 -21.16
N LYS A 56 -1.48 -7.07 -20.92
CA LYS A 56 -0.09 -6.80 -20.54
C LYS A 56 0.23 -7.19 -19.09
N PHE A 57 -0.77 -7.15 -18.22
CA PHE A 57 -0.60 -7.43 -16.82
C PHE A 57 -0.58 -8.93 -16.49
N LEU A 58 -1.44 -9.72 -17.15
CA LEU A 58 -1.58 -11.15 -16.89
C LEU A 58 -0.57 -11.98 -17.70
N ASP A 59 -0.37 -13.20 -17.26
CA ASP A 59 0.36 -14.21 -18.03
C ASP A 59 -0.33 -14.44 -19.38
N PRO A 60 0.43 -14.62 -20.48
CA PRO A 60 -0.14 -14.84 -21.80
C PRO A 60 -1.22 -15.93 -21.80
N GLU A 61 -2.33 -15.67 -22.51
CA GLU A 61 -3.46 -16.61 -22.71
C GLU A 61 -4.16 -17.07 -21.40
N SER A 62 -3.85 -16.48 -20.26
CA SER A 62 -4.44 -16.87 -18.97
C SER A 62 -5.77 -16.18 -18.66
N PHE A 63 -6.15 -15.14 -19.41
CA PHE A 63 -7.36 -14.37 -19.11
C PHE A 63 -8.64 -15.12 -19.45
N PHE A 64 -9.45 -15.38 -18.45
CA PHE A 64 -10.81 -15.86 -18.58
C PHE A 64 -11.79 -14.71 -18.32
N GLU A 65 -12.30 -14.11 -19.40
CA GLU A 65 -13.25 -12.99 -19.32
C GLU A 65 -14.62 -13.47 -18.87
N ALA A 66 -15.20 -12.83 -17.87
CA ALA A 66 -16.56 -13.05 -17.43
C ALA A 66 -17.49 -12.05 -18.14
N GLY A 67 -18.53 -12.57 -18.81
CA GLY A 67 -19.50 -11.75 -19.53
C GLY A 67 -18.96 -11.08 -20.81
N PRO A 68 -18.27 -11.81 -21.70
CA PRO A 68 -17.65 -11.22 -22.90
C PRO A 68 -18.66 -10.71 -23.95
N MET A 69 -19.95 -10.87 -23.71
CA MET A 69 -21.04 -10.35 -24.57
C MET A 69 -21.86 -9.25 -23.88
N VAL A 70 -21.41 -8.80 -22.72
CA VAL A 70 -22.20 -7.86 -21.95
C VAL A 70 -22.21 -6.48 -22.59
N GLY A 71 -23.42 -5.93 -22.75
CA GLY A 71 -23.70 -4.63 -23.34
C GLY A 71 -25.19 -4.32 -23.31
N ALA A 72 -25.56 -3.12 -23.71
CA ALA A 72 -26.95 -2.72 -23.95
C ALA A 72 -27.26 -2.90 -25.45
N ALA A 73 -28.21 -3.76 -25.78
CA ALA A 73 -28.66 -4.02 -27.15
C ALA A 73 -30.06 -3.46 -27.36
N GLU A 74 -30.32 -2.89 -28.52
CA GLU A 74 -31.66 -2.55 -29.00
C GLU A 74 -32.06 -3.50 -30.10
N TYR A 75 -33.33 -3.85 -30.16
CA TYR A 75 -33.89 -4.79 -31.13
C TYR A 75 -35.12 -4.18 -31.84
N ASP A 76 -35.28 -4.47 -33.11
CA ASP A 76 -36.49 -4.13 -33.88
C ASP A 76 -37.68 -5.05 -33.54
N ALA A 77 -38.81 -4.78 -34.19
CA ALA A 77 -40.04 -5.58 -34.00
C ALA A 77 -39.91 -7.03 -34.46
N ASP A 78 -38.99 -7.32 -35.37
CA ASP A 78 -38.71 -8.64 -35.91
C ASP A 78 -37.64 -9.42 -35.10
N GLY A 79 -37.08 -8.76 -34.04
CA GLY A 79 -36.09 -9.34 -33.15
C GLY A 79 -34.64 -9.25 -33.66
N ASN A 80 -34.36 -8.41 -34.65
CA ASN A 80 -33.02 -8.17 -35.12
C ASN A 80 -32.36 -7.07 -34.25
N MET A 81 -31.12 -7.27 -33.89
CA MET A 81 -30.35 -6.26 -33.14
C MET A 81 -30.03 -5.08 -34.03
N THR A 82 -30.40 -3.88 -33.59
CA THR A 82 -30.23 -2.63 -34.34
C THR A 82 -29.11 -1.76 -33.82
N GLU A 83 -28.88 -1.82 -32.50
CA GLU A 83 -27.77 -1.12 -31.83
C GLU A 83 -27.17 -1.99 -30.74
N PHE A 84 -25.88 -1.78 -30.50
CA PHE A 84 -25.15 -2.39 -29.38
C PHE A 84 -24.20 -1.38 -28.75
N LEU A 85 -24.28 -1.24 -27.45
CA LEU A 85 -23.33 -0.48 -26.64
C LEU A 85 -22.58 -1.44 -25.70
N PRO A 86 -21.27 -1.64 -25.88
CA PRO A 86 -20.48 -2.49 -25.00
C PRO A 86 -20.48 -2.03 -23.55
N GLY A 87 -20.18 -2.96 -22.66
CA GLY A 87 -20.01 -2.70 -21.26
C GLY A 87 -18.82 -1.81 -20.90
N ALA A 88 -19.03 -0.85 -19.99
CA ALA A 88 -17.98 0.04 -19.51
C ALA A 88 -17.07 -0.58 -18.43
N TYR A 89 -17.06 -1.92 -18.31
CA TYR A 89 -16.23 -2.62 -17.32
C TYR A 89 -15.83 -3.99 -17.84
N VAL A 90 -14.53 -4.27 -17.90
CA VAL A 90 -13.99 -5.58 -18.28
C VAL A 90 -13.54 -6.31 -17.02
N LEU A 91 -13.90 -7.60 -16.91
CA LEU A 91 -13.67 -8.38 -15.70
C LEU A 91 -13.43 -9.86 -16.00
N GLY A 92 -12.79 -10.51 -15.05
CA GLY A 92 -12.54 -11.94 -15.12
C GLY A 92 -11.52 -12.42 -14.12
N MET A 93 -10.83 -13.48 -14.47
CA MET A 93 -9.69 -14.00 -13.74
C MET A 93 -8.58 -14.41 -14.69
N GLY A 94 -7.35 -14.43 -14.19
CA GLY A 94 -6.17 -14.83 -14.94
C GLY A 94 -5.06 -15.22 -14.02
N LYS A 95 -3.84 -15.21 -14.53
CA LYS A 95 -2.66 -15.57 -13.72
C LYS A 95 -1.60 -14.48 -13.77
N ILE A 96 -0.84 -14.39 -12.68
CA ILE A 96 0.38 -13.59 -12.56
C ILE A 96 1.47 -14.52 -12.07
N ASN A 97 2.48 -14.79 -12.89
CA ASN A 97 3.55 -15.76 -12.57
C ASN A 97 2.97 -17.12 -12.10
N GLY A 98 1.93 -17.61 -12.78
CA GLY A 98 1.23 -18.85 -12.47
C GLY A 98 0.21 -18.77 -11.32
N ARG A 99 0.15 -17.70 -10.55
CA ARG A 99 -0.79 -17.48 -9.45
C ARG A 99 -2.11 -16.91 -9.94
N ASN A 100 -3.23 -17.49 -9.53
CA ASN A 100 -4.56 -17.00 -9.90
C ASN A 100 -4.87 -15.64 -9.26
N VAL A 101 -5.51 -14.75 -10.03
CA VAL A 101 -6.01 -13.46 -9.57
C VAL A 101 -7.36 -13.14 -10.16
N ALA A 102 -8.24 -12.49 -9.42
CA ALA A 102 -9.42 -11.82 -9.94
C ALA A 102 -9.03 -10.41 -10.40
N ILE A 103 -9.47 -10.01 -11.58
CA ILE A 103 -9.11 -8.72 -12.16
C ILE A 103 -10.30 -8.04 -12.80
N GLY A 104 -10.37 -6.72 -12.69
CA GLY A 104 -11.36 -5.92 -13.38
C GLY A 104 -10.94 -4.46 -13.49
N GLY A 105 -11.57 -3.74 -14.41
CA GLY A 105 -11.30 -2.32 -14.57
C GLY A 105 -12.31 -1.61 -15.47
N ASP A 106 -12.35 -0.30 -15.32
CA ASP A 106 -13.25 0.58 -16.07
C ASP A 106 -12.77 0.77 -17.51
N ASP A 107 -13.70 0.71 -18.47
CA ASP A 107 -13.43 1.14 -19.84
C ASP A 107 -13.72 2.63 -20.00
N PHE A 108 -12.67 3.43 -19.91
CA PHE A 108 -12.79 4.89 -20.05
C PHE A 108 -13.27 5.32 -21.44
N THR A 109 -13.12 4.50 -22.46
CA THR A 109 -13.57 4.80 -23.82
C THR A 109 -15.10 4.80 -23.92
N ILE A 110 -15.80 4.18 -22.94
CA ILE A 110 -17.26 4.14 -22.88
C ILE A 110 -17.74 5.07 -21.78
N SER A 111 -18.32 6.20 -22.16
CA SER A 111 -18.93 7.18 -21.25
C SER A 111 -17.99 7.64 -20.11
N GLY A 112 -16.66 7.65 -20.35
CA GLY A 112 -15.66 8.03 -19.34
C GLY A 112 -15.58 7.07 -18.17
N GLY A 113 -15.78 5.77 -18.38
CA GLY A 113 -15.78 4.73 -17.35
C GLY A 113 -16.96 4.83 -16.38
N SER A 114 -18.00 5.59 -16.74
CA SER A 114 -19.17 5.76 -15.87
C SER A 114 -20.03 4.50 -15.84
N PRO A 115 -20.45 3.99 -14.66
CA PRO A 115 -21.21 2.74 -14.51
C PRO A 115 -22.64 2.82 -15.03
N HIS A 116 -22.97 3.83 -15.81
CA HIS A 116 -24.29 4.32 -16.13
C HIS A 116 -25.24 3.37 -16.80
N ASN A 117 -24.80 2.54 -17.70
CA ASN A 117 -25.73 1.81 -18.54
C ASN A 117 -25.50 0.32 -18.59
N VAL A 118 -24.49 -0.24 -17.92
CA VAL A 118 -24.05 -1.48 -18.47
C VAL A 118 -23.93 -2.65 -17.53
N HIS A 119 -23.70 -2.47 -16.28
CA HIS A 119 -23.49 -3.69 -15.46
C HIS A 119 -23.83 -3.47 -14.01
N LYS A 120 -25.10 -3.50 -13.71
CA LYS A 120 -25.48 -3.74 -12.31
C LYS A 120 -24.80 -5.04 -11.85
N GLY A 121 -23.68 -4.89 -11.12
CA GLY A 121 -23.02 -6.00 -10.47
C GLY A 121 -21.73 -6.53 -11.09
N ALA A 122 -21.19 -5.98 -12.20
CA ALA A 122 -19.95 -6.47 -12.79
C ALA A 122 -18.75 -6.37 -11.82
N SER A 123 -18.48 -5.20 -11.25
CA SER A 123 -17.43 -5.05 -10.24
C SER A 123 -17.69 -5.93 -9.01
N GLN A 124 -18.96 -6.03 -8.58
CA GLN A 124 -19.34 -6.92 -7.48
C GLN A 124 -19.15 -8.40 -7.82
N PHE A 125 -19.30 -8.79 -9.08
CA PHE A 125 -19.04 -10.17 -9.51
C PHE A 125 -17.55 -10.50 -9.37
N THR A 126 -16.65 -9.62 -9.79
CA THR A 126 -15.19 -9.78 -9.62
C THR A 126 -14.79 -9.90 -8.15
N GLN A 127 -15.37 -9.04 -7.30
CA GLN A 127 -15.17 -9.12 -5.85
C GLN A 127 -15.64 -10.46 -5.27
N ARG A 128 -16.79 -10.98 -5.76
CA ARG A 128 -17.29 -12.30 -5.35
C ARG A 128 -16.40 -13.43 -5.82
N LEU A 129 -15.84 -13.34 -7.03
CA LEU A 129 -14.84 -14.29 -7.52
C LEU A 129 -13.66 -14.37 -6.55
N ALA A 130 -13.07 -13.21 -6.21
CA ALA A 130 -11.94 -13.16 -5.30
C ALA A 130 -12.26 -13.78 -3.94
N LEU A 131 -13.40 -13.43 -3.35
CA LEU A 131 -13.85 -13.95 -2.06
C LEU A 131 -14.14 -15.46 -2.09
N GLN A 132 -14.85 -15.92 -3.14
CA GLN A 132 -15.30 -17.31 -3.23
C GLN A 132 -14.13 -18.27 -3.48
N TYR A 133 -13.17 -17.86 -4.29
CA TYR A 133 -12.03 -18.70 -4.66
C TYR A 133 -10.78 -18.42 -3.81
N GLY A 134 -10.83 -17.44 -2.90
CA GLY A 134 -9.69 -17.11 -2.03
C GLY A 134 -8.47 -16.68 -2.85
N ILE A 135 -8.64 -15.76 -3.79
CA ILE A 135 -7.57 -15.28 -4.67
C ILE A 135 -7.43 -13.76 -4.58
N PRO A 136 -6.24 -13.19 -4.80
CA PRO A 136 -6.03 -11.75 -4.83
C PRO A 136 -6.95 -11.04 -5.82
N TYR A 137 -7.30 -9.79 -5.50
CA TYR A 137 -8.10 -8.92 -6.35
C TYR A 137 -7.28 -7.73 -6.84
N VAL A 138 -7.24 -7.53 -8.15
CA VAL A 138 -6.60 -6.39 -8.81
C VAL A 138 -7.65 -5.56 -9.53
N GLN A 139 -7.61 -4.25 -9.36
CA GLN A 139 -8.49 -3.31 -10.03
C GLN A 139 -7.71 -2.21 -10.74
N PHE A 140 -8.02 -1.99 -12.03
CA PHE A 140 -7.54 -0.85 -12.79
C PHE A 140 -8.65 0.19 -12.90
N ILE A 141 -8.43 1.35 -12.30
CA ILE A 141 -9.46 2.36 -12.13
C ILE A 141 -9.15 3.57 -13.00
N GLU A 142 -10.09 3.89 -13.87
CA GLU A 142 -10.08 5.09 -14.69
C GLU A 142 -11.51 5.49 -15.00
N GLY A 143 -12.07 6.46 -14.26
CA GLY A 143 -13.45 6.82 -14.52
C GLY A 143 -14.01 7.87 -13.59
N VAL A 144 -15.11 8.45 -14.06
CA VAL A 144 -15.92 9.36 -13.28
C VAL A 144 -17.09 8.59 -12.64
N GLY A 145 -17.46 8.98 -11.44
CA GLY A 145 -18.60 8.39 -10.76
C GLY A 145 -19.96 8.78 -11.37
N HIS A 146 -20.79 9.38 -10.55
CA HIS A 146 -22.12 9.79 -10.94
C HIS A 146 -22.14 11.00 -11.91
N SER A 147 -23.12 11.02 -12.82
CA SER A 147 -23.32 12.12 -13.75
C SER A 147 -24.76 12.65 -13.67
N SER A 148 -24.92 13.97 -13.59
CA SER A 148 -26.26 14.60 -13.58
C SER A 148 -27.09 14.27 -14.85
N LYS A 149 -26.43 13.92 -15.97
CA LYS A 149 -27.13 13.41 -17.16
C LYS A 149 -27.86 12.11 -16.90
N SER A 150 -27.39 11.35 -15.93
CA SER A 150 -28.02 10.09 -15.52
C SER A 150 -29.27 10.31 -14.71
N ASP A 151 -29.25 11.29 -13.82
CA ASP A 151 -30.44 11.68 -13.07
C ASP A 151 -31.50 12.23 -14.02
N GLU A 152 -31.05 13.01 -15.02
CA GLU A 152 -31.93 13.54 -16.05
C GLU A 152 -32.58 12.40 -16.89
N ALA A 153 -31.78 11.41 -17.31
CA ALA A 153 -32.28 10.25 -18.04
C ALA A 153 -33.20 9.35 -17.19
N ALA A 154 -32.91 9.24 -15.88
CA ALA A 154 -33.73 8.49 -14.93
C ALA A 154 -35.02 9.22 -14.53
N GLY A 155 -35.09 10.54 -14.78
CA GLY A 155 -36.25 11.38 -14.41
C GLY A 155 -36.36 11.68 -12.91
N HIS A 156 -35.34 11.34 -12.12
CA HIS A 156 -35.28 11.66 -10.68
C HIS A 156 -33.83 11.62 -10.15
N MET A 157 -33.59 12.29 -9.04
CA MET A 157 -32.34 12.18 -8.28
C MET A 157 -32.47 11.07 -7.25
N GLY A 158 -31.62 10.04 -7.37
CA GLY A 158 -31.60 8.91 -6.45
C GLY A 158 -30.96 9.27 -5.11
N LEU A 159 -31.49 8.72 -4.01
CA LEU A 159 -30.83 8.83 -2.71
C LEU A 159 -29.54 7.98 -2.71
N PRO A 160 -28.37 8.56 -2.37
CA PRO A 160 -27.15 7.79 -2.22
C PRO A 160 -27.30 6.70 -1.15
N GLY A 161 -26.80 5.50 -1.41
CA GLY A 161 -26.86 4.43 -0.43
C GLY A 161 -26.77 3.04 -1.06
N GLY A 162 -27.13 2.04 -0.26
CA GLY A 162 -27.04 0.63 -0.62
C GLY A 162 -25.76 -0.04 -0.16
N ASN A 163 -25.67 -1.35 -0.34
CA ASN A 163 -24.57 -2.18 0.12
C ASN A 163 -23.40 -2.26 -0.88
N ILE A 164 -23.16 -1.20 -1.67
CA ILE A 164 -22.10 -1.24 -2.69
C ILE A 164 -20.70 -1.39 -2.07
N TRP A 165 -20.51 -0.90 -0.84
CA TRP A 165 -19.23 -0.93 -0.12
C TRP A 165 -18.95 -2.27 0.57
N TYR A 166 -19.98 -3.04 0.90
CA TYR A 166 -19.86 -4.22 1.76
C TYR A 166 -18.85 -5.25 1.25
N ARG A 167 -18.89 -5.55 -0.06
CA ARG A 167 -17.98 -6.54 -0.66
C ARG A 167 -16.53 -6.08 -0.64
N GLN A 168 -16.29 -4.80 -0.89
CA GLN A 168 -14.95 -4.24 -0.84
C GLN A 168 -14.39 -4.28 0.59
N LEU A 169 -15.21 -3.97 1.60
CA LEU A 169 -14.82 -4.08 3.01
C LEU A 169 -14.52 -5.53 3.41
N GLU A 170 -15.31 -6.49 2.92
CA GLU A 170 -15.09 -7.90 3.16
C GLU A 170 -13.75 -8.38 2.57
N LEU A 171 -13.43 -7.96 1.33
CA LEU A 171 -12.15 -8.25 0.67
C LEU A 171 -10.95 -7.81 1.52
N LEU A 172 -10.98 -6.60 2.10
CA LEU A 172 -9.89 -6.05 2.90
C LEU A 172 -9.55 -6.87 4.17
N SER A 173 -10.38 -7.82 4.54
CA SER A 173 -10.12 -8.74 5.66
C SER A 173 -9.88 -10.19 5.22
N LYS A 174 -9.88 -10.47 3.89
CA LYS A 174 -9.89 -11.86 3.39
C LYS A 174 -8.82 -12.15 2.36
N VAL A 175 -8.58 -11.25 1.41
CA VAL A 175 -7.63 -11.45 0.30
C VAL A 175 -6.84 -10.18 0.02
N PRO A 176 -5.64 -10.26 -0.56
CA PRO A 176 -4.92 -9.10 -1.04
C PRO A 176 -5.73 -8.32 -2.08
N VAL A 177 -5.77 -6.99 -1.95
CA VAL A 177 -6.40 -6.07 -2.89
C VAL A 177 -5.39 -5.03 -3.32
N ALA A 178 -5.18 -4.88 -4.63
CA ALA A 178 -4.33 -3.84 -5.19
C ALA A 178 -5.08 -3.03 -6.25
N ALA A 179 -4.83 -1.72 -6.29
CA ALA A 179 -5.43 -0.82 -7.26
C ALA A 179 -4.38 -0.02 -8.03
N GLY A 180 -4.49 -0.04 -9.35
CA GLY A 180 -3.82 0.91 -10.23
C GLY A 180 -4.75 2.05 -10.60
N ILE A 181 -4.35 3.29 -10.27
CA ILE A 181 -5.04 4.51 -10.70
C ILE A 181 -4.48 4.90 -12.06
N MET A 182 -5.22 4.55 -13.13
CA MET A 182 -4.70 4.57 -14.50
C MET A 182 -4.98 5.86 -15.27
N GLY A 183 -5.79 6.74 -14.71
CA GLY A 183 -6.14 8.03 -15.31
C GLY A 183 -6.85 8.92 -14.31
N SER A 184 -7.76 9.79 -14.79
CA SER A 184 -8.53 10.66 -13.89
C SER A 184 -9.68 9.89 -13.24
N VAL A 185 -9.71 9.88 -11.91
CA VAL A 185 -10.69 9.13 -11.11
C VAL A 185 -11.42 10.08 -10.15
N ALA A 186 -12.77 10.05 -10.17
CA ALA A 186 -13.57 10.93 -9.33
C ALA A 186 -14.75 10.21 -8.66
N GLY A 187 -15.07 10.60 -7.43
CA GLY A 187 -16.25 10.13 -6.70
C GLY A 187 -16.16 8.68 -6.22
N ALA A 188 -17.20 7.87 -6.45
CA ALA A 188 -17.26 6.50 -5.96
C ALA A 188 -16.10 5.60 -6.46
N PRO A 189 -15.68 5.64 -7.74
CA PRO A 189 -14.50 4.91 -8.19
C PRO A 189 -13.22 5.27 -7.41
N ALA A 190 -13.05 6.55 -7.05
CA ALA A 190 -11.92 6.98 -6.21
C ALA A 190 -11.96 6.31 -4.83
N ALA A 191 -13.12 6.25 -4.21
CA ALA A 191 -13.27 5.58 -2.92
C ALA A 191 -13.01 4.06 -3.02
N PHE A 192 -13.47 3.40 -4.09
CA PHE A 192 -13.16 1.98 -4.31
C PHE A 192 -11.65 1.73 -4.52
N GLY A 193 -10.97 2.62 -5.25
CA GLY A 193 -9.52 2.54 -5.41
C GLY A 193 -8.78 2.61 -4.09
N LEU A 194 -9.18 3.55 -3.23
CA LEU A 194 -8.56 3.74 -1.92
C LEU A 194 -8.89 2.61 -0.91
N MET A 195 -9.96 1.84 -1.14
CA MET A 195 -10.26 0.63 -0.38
C MET A 195 -9.43 -0.55 -0.91
N SER A 196 -8.10 -0.40 -0.88
CA SER A 196 -7.11 -1.38 -1.31
C SER A 196 -5.97 -1.45 -0.30
N HIS A 197 -5.24 -2.54 -0.28
CA HIS A 197 -4.05 -2.73 0.54
C HIS A 197 -2.81 -2.08 -0.05
N PHE A 198 -2.83 -1.87 -1.36
CA PHE A 198 -1.79 -1.18 -2.11
C PHE A 198 -2.39 -0.40 -3.27
N THR A 199 -1.95 0.83 -3.41
CA THR A 199 -2.36 1.75 -4.47
C THR A 199 -1.15 2.31 -5.19
N VAL A 200 -1.23 2.38 -6.51
CA VAL A 200 -0.19 3.04 -7.33
C VAL A 200 -0.84 3.93 -8.38
N MET A 201 -0.24 5.09 -8.64
CA MET A 201 -0.70 6.01 -9.68
C MET A 201 0.44 6.41 -10.63
N ILE A 202 0.09 6.75 -11.88
CA ILE A 202 1.07 7.13 -12.89
C ILE A 202 1.29 8.64 -12.85
N LYS A 203 2.54 9.06 -12.66
CA LYS A 203 2.97 10.45 -12.60
C LYS A 203 2.53 11.24 -13.83
N GLY A 204 1.88 12.38 -13.63
CA GLY A 204 1.45 13.28 -14.71
C GLY A 204 0.31 12.76 -15.60
N LYS A 205 -0.17 11.52 -15.37
CA LYS A 205 -1.26 10.92 -16.16
C LYS A 205 -2.48 10.56 -15.31
N SER A 206 -2.27 10.23 -14.04
CA SER A 206 -3.31 9.79 -13.13
C SER A 206 -3.64 10.88 -12.10
N GLN A 207 -4.92 11.05 -11.82
CA GLN A 207 -5.39 11.94 -10.77
C GLN A 207 -6.56 11.29 -10.04
N ILE A 208 -6.66 11.54 -8.74
CA ILE A 208 -7.74 11.03 -7.91
C ILE A 208 -8.29 12.12 -6.99
N PHE A 209 -9.60 12.26 -6.93
CA PHE A 209 -10.24 13.31 -6.12
C PHE A 209 -11.72 12.97 -5.83
N PRO A 210 -12.31 13.54 -4.77
CA PRO A 210 -13.76 13.41 -4.53
C PRO A 210 -14.58 14.00 -5.69
N SER A 211 -14.16 15.16 -6.24
CA SER A 211 -14.78 15.83 -7.36
C SER A 211 -13.75 16.58 -8.19
N GLY A 212 -13.89 16.53 -9.51
CA GLY A 212 -12.93 17.15 -10.43
C GLY A 212 -12.96 18.69 -10.47
N PRO A 213 -11.98 19.32 -11.16
CA PRO A 213 -11.78 20.76 -11.21
C PRO A 213 -13.03 21.60 -11.54
N PRO A 214 -13.93 21.20 -12.47
CA PRO A 214 -15.13 21.98 -12.75
C PRO A 214 -16.06 22.14 -11.55
N VAL A 215 -16.18 21.11 -10.70
CA VAL A 215 -17.01 21.16 -9.49
C VAL A 215 -16.34 22.04 -8.43
N VAL A 216 -15.02 21.90 -8.24
CA VAL A 216 -14.23 22.70 -7.30
C VAL A 216 -14.30 24.19 -7.68
N ARG A 217 -14.10 24.52 -8.95
CA ARG A 217 -14.24 25.90 -9.47
C ARG A 217 -15.63 26.47 -9.18
N ARG A 218 -16.69 25.70 -9.44
CA ARG A 218 -18.07 26.17 -9.21
C ARG A 218 -18.41 26.35 -7.74
N ALA A 219 -17.90 25.45 -6.87
CA ALA A 219 -18.24 25.44 -5.45
C ALA A 219 -17.38 26.40 -4.61
N LEU A 220 -16.08 26.49 -4.90
CA LEU A 220 -15.10 27.19 -4.07
C LEU A 220 -14.44 28.40 -4.79
N GLY A 221 -14.60 28.53 -6.11
CA GLY A 221 -13.92 29.53 -6.91
C GLY A 221 -12.44 29.26 -7.18
N GLU A 222 -11.93 28.07 -6.81
CA GLU A 222 -10.55 27.67 -7.06
C GLU A 222 -10.37 27.21 -8.50
N ASP A 223 -9.43 27.83 -9.23
CA ASP A 223 -9.11 27.48 -10.61
C ASP A 223 -7.84 26.64 -10.67
N LEU A 224 -8.00 25.35 -10.47
CA LEU A 224 -6.93 24.35 -10.46
C LEU A 224 -7.09 23.41 -11.65
N ASP A 225 -5.97 22.96 -12.22
CA ASP A 225 -5.98 21.85 -13.15
C ASP A 225 -6.07 20.49 -12.40
N LYS A 226 -6.18 19.40 -13.14
CA LYS A 226 -6.34 18.06 -12.56
C LYS A 226 -5.12 17.61 -11.75
N GLU A 227 -3.91 17.93 -12.26
CA GLU A 227 -2.66 17.53 -11.62
C GLU A 227 -2.43 18.32 -10.33
N GLN A 228 -2.72 19.62 -10.34
CA GLN A 228 -2.65 20.46 -9.15
C GLN A 228 -3.66 20.04 -8.07
N LEU A 229 -4.84 19.54 -8.47
CA LEU A 229 -5.89 19.15 -7.55
C LEU A 229 -5.68 17.75 -6.97
N GLY A 230 -5.22 16.78 -7.77
CA GLY A 230 -5.22 15.39 -7.36
C GLY A 230 -4.15 14.50 -8.02
N GLY A 231 -3.06 15.10 -8.50
CA GLY A 231 -1.92 14.35 -9.05
C GLY A 231 -0.99 13.76 -7.98
N ALA A 232 0.08 13.09 -8.44
CA ALA A 232 1.02 12.36 -7.58
C ALA A 232 1.72 13.28 -6.55
N ALA A 233 2.08 14.51 -6.90
CA ALA A 233 2.68 15.46 -5.97
C ALA A 233 1.77 15.77 -4.76
N VAL A 234 0.47 15.69 -4.94
CA VAL A 234 -0.51 15.87 -3.86
C VAL A 234 -0.68 14.56 -3.08
N HIS A 235 -0.96 13.45 -3.76
CA HIS A 235 -1.46 12.26 -3.09
C HIS A 235 -0.39 11.24 -2.70
N VAL A 236 0.75 11.22 -3.36
CA VAL A 236 1.88 10.37 -2.98
C VAL A 236 2.86 11.09 -2.05
N HIS A 237 3.09 12.40 -2.31
CA HIS A 237 4.13 13.15 -1.60
C HIS A 237 3.61 13.91 -0.38
N THR A 238 2.35 14.40 -0.41
CA THR A 238 1.83 15.30 0.62
C THR A 238 0.78 14.65 1.50
N SER A 239 -0.28 14.09 0.91
CA SER A 239 -1.42 13.56 1.70
C SER A 239 -1.27 12.09 2.08
N GLY A 240 -0.39 11.33 1.40
CA GLY A 240 -0.24 9.89 1.61
C GLY A 240 -1.46 9.05 1.23
N GLN A 241 -2.39 9.64 0.46
CA GLN A 241 -3.61 8.95 0.04
C GLN A 241 -3.33 7.79 -0.91
N ILE A 242 -2.26 7.87 -1.70
CA ILE A 242 -1.77 6.83 -2.60
C ILE A 242 -0.40 6.37 -2.10
N ASP A 243 -0.16 5.06 -2.13
CA ASP A 243 1.06 4.49 -1.59
C ASP A 243 2.29 4.81 -2.44
N ASN A 244 2.22 4.53 -3.74
CA ASN A 244 3.37 4.69 -4.62
C ASN A 244 2.99 5.41 -5.93
N GLU A 245 3.99 5.98 -6.58
CA GLU A 245 3.90 6.49 -7.95
C GLU A 245 4.72 5.62 -8.89
N ALA A 246 4.37 5.64 -10.18
CA ALA A 246 5.09 4.99 -11.25
C ALA A 246 5.30 5.97 -12.41
N ASP A 247 6.37 5.81 -13.19
CA ASP A 247 6.64 6.62 -14.38
C ASP A 247 5.86 6.14 -15.61
N SER A 248 5.39 4.88 -15.60
CA SER A 248 4.58 4.27 -16.67
C SER A 248 3.53 3.29 -16.13
N GLU A 249 2.59 2.86 -17.00
CA GLU A 249 1.63 1.82 -16.63
C GLU A 249 2.32 0.48 -16.41
N GLU A 250 3.38 0.15 -17.17
CA GLU A 250 4.18 -1.06 -16.99
C GLU A 250 4.87 -1.09 -15.63
N GLU A 251 5.45 0.03 -15.20
CA GLU A 251 6.06 0.11 -13.86
C GLU A 251 5.01 -0.07 -12.76
N ALA A 252 3.81 0.50 -12.94
CA ALA A 252 2.71 0.28 -12.02
C ALA A 252 2.30 -1.20 -11.96
N PHE A 253 2.28 -1.90 -13.11
CA PHE A 253 2.02 -3.33 -13.16
C PHE A 253 3.07 -4.12 -12.38
N GLU A 254 4.35 -3.83 -12.58
CA GLU A 254 5.42 -4.51 -11.85
C GLU A 254 5.39 -4.22 -10.35
N GLN A 255 5.02 -3.00 -9.93
CA GLN A 255 4.83 -2.70 -8.52
C GLN A 255 3.66 -3.49 -7.91
N ILE A 256 2.53 -3.63 -8.61
CA ILE A 256 1.38 -4.45 -8.15
C ILE A 256 1.79 -5.93 -8.06
N LYS A 257 2.47 -6.48 -9.08
CA LYS A 257 2.96 -7.86 -9.06
C LYS A 257 3.94 -8.09 -7.91
N SER A 258 4.87 -7.16 -7.70
CA SER A 258 5.84 -7.21 -6.61
C SER A 258 5.13 -7.20 -5.26
N PHE A 259 4.21 -6.27 -5.01
CA PHE A 259 3.40 -6.23 -3.79
C PHE A 259 2.72 -7.57 -3.52
N LEU A 260 2.00 -8.11 -4.51
CA LEU A 260 1.30 -9.38 -4.37
C LEU A 260 2.24 -10.57 -4.10
N SER A 261 3.47 -10.52 -4.62
CA SER A 261 4.44 -11.61 -4.46
C SER A 261 4.88 -11.85 -3.02
N TYR A 262 4.75 -10.85 -2.15
CA TYR A 262 5.08 -10.97 -0.73
C TYR A 262 3.94 -11.51 0.13
N LEU A 263 2.73 -11.60 -0.41
CA LEU A 263 1.52 -11.91 0.36
C LEU A 263 0.97 -13.32 0.06
N PRO A 264 0.29 -13.97 1.01
CA PRO A 264 -0.47 -15.20 0.74
C PRO A 264 -1.69 -14.92 -0.14
N ASP A 265 -2.39 -15.97 -0.58
CA ASP A 265 -3.65 -15.81 -1.33
C ASP A 265 -4.78 -15.31 -0.45
N THR A 266 -4.79 -15.71 0.81
CA THR A 266 -5.80 -15.31 1.79
C THR A 266 -5.17 -14.89 3.12
N THR A 267 -5.91 -14.13 3.91
CA THR A 267 -5.49 -13.72 5.27
C THR A 267 -5.45 -14.88 6.27
N SER A 268 -6.00 -16.04 5.95
CA SER A 268 -5.93 -17.27 6.76
C SER A 268 -4.72 -18.16 6.45
N GLU A 269 -3.84 -17.69 5.58
CA GLU A 269 -2.63 -18.39 5.17
C GLU A 269 -1.37 -17.62 5.58
N VAL A 270 -0.23 -18.28 5.45
CA VAL A 270 1.10 -17.68 5.57
C VAL A 270 1.71 -17.61 4.18
N ALA A 271 2.41 -16.53 3.88
CA ALA A 271 3.08 -16.37 2.59
C ALA A 271 4.04 -17.54 2.33
N PRO A 272 4.02 -18.14 1.12
CA PRO A 272 4.89 -19.26 0.82
C PRO A 272 6.36 -18.83 0.83
N ARG A 273 7.23 -19.74 1.28
CA ARG A 273 8.67 -19.57 1.14
C ARG A 273 9.05 -19.69 -0.33
N VAL A 274 9.85 -18.75 -0.84
CA VAL A 274 10.45 -18.85 -2.18
C VAL A 274 11.88 -19.36 -2.09
N GLU A 275 12.35 -19.99 -3.18
CA GLU A 275 13.74 -20.40 -3.29
C GLU A 275 14.66 -19.18 -3.20
N ASN A 276 15.75 -19.33 -2.45
CA ASN A 276 16.72 -18.28 -2.22
C ASN A 276 18.13 -18.88 -2.12
N ASP A 277 19.06 -18.34 -2.87
CA ASP A 277 20.47 -18.73 -2.93
C ASP A 277 21.39 -17.81 -2.10
N ASP A 278 20.87 -16.68 -1.58
CA ASP A 278 21.63 -15.77 -0.72
C ASP A 278 21.85 -16.41 0.66
N PRO A 279 23.11 -16.70 1.07
CA PRO A 279 23.40 -17.41 2.32
C PRO A 279 22.79 -16.70 3.54
N VAL A 280 22.10 -17.46 4.38
CA VAL A 280 21.47 -16.92 5.62
C VAL A 280 22.49 -16.40 6.62
N ASP A 281 23.73 -16.90 6.58
CA ASP A 281 24.84 -16.53 7.45
C ASP A 281 25.83 -15.55 6.80
N ARG A 282 25.47 -14.97 5.66
CA ARG A 282 26.26 -13.92 5.01
C ARG A 282 26.50 -12.75 5.96
N ARG A 283 27.77 -12.32 6.07
CA ARG A 283 28.25 -11.27 6.97
C ARG A 283 28.82 -10.10 6.17
N PRO A 284 28.02 -9.11 5.74
CA PRO A 284 28.51 -7.96 4.98
C PRO A 284 29.44 -7.10 5.85
N GLU A 285 30.69 -6.93 5.42
CA GLU A 285 31.68 -6.08 6.13
C GLU A 285 31.27 -4.62 6.16
N GLU A 286 30.49 -4.17 5.17
CA GLU A 286 29.96 -2.81 5.08
C GLU A 286 29.11 -2.42 6.30
N LEU A 287 28.48 -3.37 6.99
CA LEU A 287 27.70 -3.10 8.21
C LEU A 287 28.55 -2.57 9.37
N LEU A 288 29.87 -2.81 9.37
CA LEU A 288 30.78 -2.22 10.37
C LEU A 288 31.02 -0.71 10.14
N THR A 289 30.91 -0.27 8.90
CA THR A 289 31.26 1.10 8.51
C THR A 289 30.05 1.95 8.11
N ILE A 290 28.87 1.34 7.96
CA ILE A 290 27.65 2.06 7.56
C ILE A 290 27.21 3.09 8.60
N MET A 291 27.44 2.78 9.89
CA MET A 291 27.11 3.67 10.98
C MET A 291 28.25 4.64 11.25
N PRO A 292 28.06 5.96 11.07
CA PRO A 292 29.08 6.94 11.37
C PRO A 292 29.47 6.92 12.84
N GLN A 293 30.76 7.06 13.15
CA GLN A 293 31.22 7.22 14.53
C GLN A 293 30.78 8.57 15.11
N GLU A 294 30.73 9.61 14.28
CA GLU A 294 30.18 10.91 14.65
C GLU A 294 28.64 10.80 14.76
N ARG A 295 28.14 10.91 15.98
CA ARG A 295 26.74 10.70 16.35
C ARG A 295 25.71 11.50 15.55
N ARG A 296 26.08 12.71 15.12
CA ARG A 296 25.19 13.64 14.39
C ARG A 296 25.21 13.44 12.88
N HIS A 297 26.16 12.67 12.34
CA HIS A 297 26.21 12.39 10.93
C HIS A 297 25.11 11.39 10.54
N PRO A 298 24.31 11.68 9.51
CA PRO A 298 23.34 10.74 8.99
C PRO A 298 24.01 9.64 8.17
N TYR A 299 23.29 8.56 7.92
CA TYR A 299 23.66 7.47 7.02
C TYR A 299 22.45 7.11 6.17
N ASP A 300 22.64 6.31 5.11
CA ASP A 300 21.55 5.78 4.27
C ASP A 300 21.00 4.48 4.87
N PRO A 301 19.81 4.50 5.50
CA PRO A 301 19.22 3.30 6.11
C PRO A 301 18.71 2.30 5.06
N ARG A 302 18.41 2.74 3.82
CA ARG A 302 18.04 1.84 2.74
C ARG A 302 19.20 0.94 2.33
N LYS A 303 20.42 1.47 2.38
CA LYS A 303 21.64 0.66 2.17
C LYS A 303 21.79 -0.39 3.28
N LEU A 304 21.52 -0.02 4.55
CA LEU A 304 21.52 -0.97 5.66
C LEU A 304 20.51 -2.10 5.42
N ILE A 305 19.27 -1.76 5.10
CA ILE A 305 18.22 -2.74 4.81
C ILE A 305 18.65 -3.69 3.71
N LYS A 306 19.13 -3.16 2.58
CA LYS A 306 19.60 -3.96 1.43
C LYS A 306 20.77 -4.88 1.75
N LEU A 307 21.65 -4.49 2.68
CA LEU A 307 22.73 -5.36 3.13
C LEU A 307 22.25 -6.55 3.97
N VAL A 308 21.07 -6.47 4.57
CA VAL A 308 20.53 -7.51 5.45
C VAL A 308 19.56 -8.44 4.72
N VAL A 309 18.68 -7.91 3.86
CA VAL A 309 17.64 -8.68 3.18
C VAL A 309 18.18 -9.52 2.03
N ASP A 310 17.41 -10.53 1.59
CA ASP A 310 17.77 -11.42 0.51
C ASP A 310 18.04 -10.64 -0.79
N ASN A 311 19.21 -10.88 -1.40
CA ASN A 311 19.66 -10.29 -2.66
C ASN A 311 19.59 -8.75 -2.69
N GLY A 312 19.43 -8.09 -1.55
CA GLY A 312 19.24 -6.64 -1.45
C GLY A 312 17.89 -6.15 -2.01
N GLU A 313 16.94 -7.05 -2.21
CA GLU A 313 15.60 -6.72 -2.73
C GLU A 313 14.70 -6.17 -1.63
N PHE A 314 14.23 -4.95 -1.83
CA PHE A 314 13.37 -4.25 -0.90
C PHE A 314 12.26 -3.50 -1.65
N PHE A 315 11.01 -3.88 -1.44
CA PHE A 315 9.84 -3.21 -1.99
C PHE A 315 9.36 -2.14 -1.00
N GLU A 316 9.79 -0.88 -1.22
CA GLU A 316 9.44 0.24 -0.34
C GLU A 316 8.02 0.75 -0.65
N MET A 317 7.21 0.94 0.40
CA MET A 317 5.87 1.53 0.33
C MET A 317 5.85 2.92 0.96
N ARG A 318 5.06 3.84 0.38
CA ARG A 318 4.87 5.22 0.88
C ARG A 318 6.18 5.97 1.09
N ARG A 319 7.12 5.83 0.17
CA ARG A 319 8.47 6.40 0.29
C ARG A 319 8.46 7.89 0.65
N TYR A 320 7.58 8.66 0.06
CA TYR A 320 7.57 10.12 0.18
C TYR A 320 6.70 10.62 1.33
N TYR A 321 5.63 9.89 1.68
CA TYR A 321 4.77 10.24 2.81
C TYR A 321 5.35 9.72 4.12
N GLY A 322 5.37 10.58 5.17
CA GLY A 322 5.99 10.21 6.45
C GLY A 322 7.44 9.78 6.29
N GLY A 323 8.23 10.49 5.47
CA GLY A 323 9.55 10.09 4.97
C GLY A 323 10.62 9.83 6.04
N SER A 324 10.42 10.26 7.29
CA SER A 324 11.30 9.91 8.41
C SER A 324 11.19 8.44 8.85
N LEU A 325 10.18 7.72 8.35
CA LEU A 325 9.99 6.29 8.53
C LEU A 325 10.02 5.57 7.19
N ILE A 326 10.71 4.46 7.14
CA ILE A 326 10.78 3.54 5.99
C ILE A 326 9.89 2.35 6.31
N THR A 327 9.03 1.96 5.36
CA THR A 327 8.19 0.77 5.44
C THR A 327 8.22 0.04 4.10
N GLY A 328 8.20 -1.27 4.13
CA GLY A 328 8.18 -2.06 2.89
C GLY A 328 8.34 -3.55 3.16
N PHE A 329 8.32 -4.33 2.10
CA PHE A 329 8.48 -5.77 2.15
C PHE A 329 9.84 -6.22 1.64
N ALA A 330 10.32 -7.31 2.20
CA ALA A 330 11.54 -7.98 1.78
C ALA A 330 11.41 -9.49 2.02
N ARG A 331 12.48 -10.22 1.73
CA ARG A 331 12.61 -11.63 2.12
C ARG A 331 13.85 -11.84 2.95
N LEU A 332 13.77 -12.84 3.84
CA LEU A 332 14.88 -13.32 4.66
C LEU A 332 14.85 -14.84 4.68
N GLY A 333 15.86 -15.46 4.09
CA GLY A 333 15.91 -16.91 3.87
C GLY A 333 14.74 -17.41 3.01
N GLY A 334 14.24 -16.59 2.09
CA GLY A 334 13.11 -16.86 1.22
C GLY A 334 11.73 -16.58 1.83
N TYR A 335 11.62 -16.25 3.12
CA TYR A 335 10.37 -15.91 3.79
C TYR A 335 10.06 -14.42 3.69
N SER A 336 8.81 -14.07 3.37
CA SER A 336 8.34 -12.68 3.33
C SER A 336 8.29 -12.05 4.72
N VAL A 337 8.75 -10.80 4.81
CA VAL A 337 8.77 -10.01 6.04
C VAL A 337 8.35 -8.57 5.78
N GLY A 338 7.70 -7.95 6.78
CA GLY A 338 7.56 -6.51 6.85
C GLY A 338 8.84 -5.90 7.44
N VAL A 339 9.35 -4.85 6.80
CA VAL A 339 10.54 -4.13 7.25
C VAL A 339 10.17 -2.71 7.64
N VAL A 340 10.62 -2.28 8.81
CA VAL A 340 10.50 -0.90 9.30
C VAL A 340 11.89 -0.36 9.61
N GLY A 341 12.15 0.89 9.23
CA GLY A 341 13.39 1.59 9.58
C GLY A 341 13.16 3.09 9.74
N ASN A 342 14.07 3.78 10.41
CA ASN A 342 14.05 5.23 10.48
C ASN A 342 15.00 5.83 9.45
N ASP A 343 14.60 6.94 8.84
CA ASP A 343 15.44 7.70 7.91
C ASP A 343 16.02 8.94 8.58
N PRO A 344 17.29 8.90 9.05
CA PRO A 344 17.90 10.04 9.69
C PRO A 344 18.18 11.21 8.74
N LEU A 345 18.06 11.02 7.43
CA LEU A 345 18.14 12.08 6.43
C LEU A 345 16.89 12.96 6.40
N VAL A 346 15.76 12.45 6.93
CA VAL A 346 14.49 13.17 7.01
C VAL A 346 14.12 13.37 8.48
N LEU A 347 14.00 14.61 8.91
CA LEU A 347 13.65 14.97 10.31
C LEU A 347 14.50 14.23 11.37
N ALA A 348 15.76 13.89 11.04
CA ALA A 348 16.66 13.09 11.88
C ALA A 348 16.08 11.73 12.34
N GLY A 349 15.11 11.18 11.62
CA GLY A 349 14.41 9.93 11.95
C GLY A 349 13.27 10.11 12.96
N ALA A 350 12.92 11.34 13.37
CA ALA A 350 11.85 11.58 14.34
C ALA A 350 10.47 11.21 13.81
N MET A 351 9.61 10.67 14.67
CA MET A 351 8.25 10.34 14.32
C MET A 351 7.36 11.58 14.36
N ASN A 352 6.96 12.08 13.19
CA ASN A 352 5.89 13.06 13.07
C ASN A 352 4.52 12.36 12.91
N GLY A 353 3.44 13.14 12.78
CA GLY A 353 2.10 12.59 12.60
C GLY A 353 1.98 11.68 11.37
N ASP A 354 2.57 12.07 10.24
CA ASP A 354 2.49 11.31 8.98
C ASP A 354 3.27 9.99 9.07
N ALA A 355 4.42 9.98 9.72
CA ALA A 355 5.18 8.76 10.00
C ALA A 355 4.40 7.81 10.93
N ALA A 356 3.68 8.36 11.91
CA ALA A 356 2.84 7.56 12.82
C ALA A 356 1.65 6.91 12.08
N ASP A 357 0.99 7.63 11.17
CA ASP A 357 -0.09 7.06 10.36
C ASP A 357 0.44 6.01 9.37
N LYS A 358 1.57 6.29 8.72
CA LYS A 358 2.27 5.32 7.84
C LYS A 358 2.61 4.04 8.59
N TYR A 359 3.15 4.16 9.80
CA TYR A 359 3.46 3.00 10.66
C TYR A 359 2.19 2.21 11.00
N THR A 360 1.14 2.90 11.44
CA THR A 360 -0.14 2.28 11.80
C THR A 360 -0.69 1.43 10.65
N HIS A 361 -0.76 2.00 9.45
CA HIS A 361 -1.23 1.29 8.26
C HIS A 361 -0.36 0.08 7.93
N PHE A 362 0.96 0.22 8.00
CA PHE A 362 1.89 -0.85 7.65
C PHE A 362 1.85 -2.02 8.65
N VAL A 363 1.71 -1.73 9.95
CA VAL A 363 1.53 -2.76 10.98
C VAL A 363 0.23 -3.53 10.76
N ASP A 364 -0.88 -2.81 10.52
CA ASP A 364 -2.18 -3.42 10.24
C ASP A 364 -2.09 -4.34 9.02
N LEU A 365 -1.35 -3.93 7.99
CA LEU A 365 -1.12 -4.72 6.77
C LEU A 365 -0.32 -6.00 7.07
N CYS A 366 0.80 -5.89 7.79
CA CYS A 366 1.61 -7.03 8.19
C CYS A 366 0.81 -8.01 9.07
N ASP A 367 0.05 -7.50 10.04
CA ASP A 367 -0.78 -8.32 10.91
C ASP A 367 -1.91 -9.03 10.16
N THR A 368 -2.53 -8.35 9.20
CA THR A 368 -3.60 -8.92 8.37
C THR A 368 -3.10 -10.11 7.55
N PHE A 369 -1.91 -10.01 6.95
CA PHE A 369 -1.35 -11.06 6.08
C PHE A 369 -0.31 -11.96 6.76
N ASN A 370 -0.26 -11.95 8.08
CA ASN A 370 0.62 -12.83 8.87
C ASN A 370 2.10 -12.70 8.51
N LEU A 371 2.58 -11.48 8.28
CA LEU A 371 3.99 -11.22 7.98
C LEU A 371 4.74 -10.85 9.27
N PRO A 372 5.82 -11.56 9.63
CA PRO A 372 6.65 -11.17 10.76
C PRO A 372 7.38 -9.87 10.41
N MET A 373 7.73 -9.07 11.43
CA MET A 373 8.32 -7.75 11.20
C MET A 373 9.76 -7.68 11.70
N VAL A 374 10.60 -7.05 10.89
CA VAL A 374 12.00 -6.73 11.20
C VAL A 374 12.15 -5.20 11.27
N ILE A 375 12.66 -4.72 12.41
CA ILE A 375 12.68 -3.29 12.73
C ILE A 375 14.13 -2.85 12.94
N PHE A 376 14.59 -1.87 12.16
CA PHE A 376 15.89 -1.20 12.30
C PHE A 376 15.66 0.16 12.96
N LEU A 377 15.82 0.24 14.27
CA LEU A 377 15.42 1.40 15.05
C LEU A 377 16.55 2.43 15.18
N ASP A 378 16.27 3.66 14.70
CA ASP A 378 17.06 4.87 14.91
C ASP A 378 16.11 6.05 15.17
N MET A 379 15.39 6.01 16.29
CA MET A 379 14.28 6.89 16.64
C MET A 379 14.68 7.87 17.76
N PRO A 380 14.89 9.16 17.46
CA PRO A 380 15.22 10.16 18.48
C PRO A 380 14.02 10.59 19.34
N GLY A 381 12.80 10.20 18.98
CA GLY A 381 11.57 10.57 19.68
C GLY A 381 10.50 11.08 18.72
N PHE A 382 9.39 11.56 19.29
CA PHE A 382 8.39 12.31 18.52
C PHE A 382 8.94 13.66 18.06
N MET A 383 8.46 14.11 16.89
CA MET A 383 8.73 15.47 16.43
C MET A 383 8.14 16.49 17.41
N LEU A 384 8.91 17.51 17.74
CA LEU A 384 8.58 18.55 18.72
C LEU A 384 8.25 19.88 18.03
N GLY A 385 7.57 20.75 18.78
CA GLY A 385 7.31 22.13 18.38
C GLY A 385 5.88 22.38 17.90
N SER A 386 5.55 23.66 17.69
CA SER A 386 4.18 24.11 17.45
C SER A 386 3.55 23.50 16.18
N ALA A 387 4.35 23.20 15.16
CA ALA A 387 3.85 22.54 13.94
C ALA A 387 3.44 21.08 14.22
N ALA A 388 4.24 20.34 14.98
CA ALA A 388 3.94 18.97 15.40
C ALA A 388 2.70 18.90 16.29
N GLU A 389 2.55 19.86 17.22
CA GLU A 389 1.36 19.95 18.08
C GLU A 389 0.09 20.21 17.26
N LYS A 390 0.16 21.12 16.26
CA LYS A 390 -0.97 21.41 15.35
C LYS A 390 -1.37 20.20 14.49
N GLN A 391 -0.43 19.29 14.20
CA GLN A 391 -0.68 18.02 13.50
C GLN A 391 -1.19 16.91 14.42
N ALA A 392 -1.39 17.18 15.70
CA ALA A 392 -1.78 16.19 16.71
C ALA A 392 -0.84 14.97 16.75
N THR A 393 0.48 15.21 16.65
CA THR A 393 1.51 14.15 16.55
C THR A 393 1.38 13.12 17.68
N MET A 394 1.14 13.56 18.93
CA MET A 394 0.97 12.64 20.06
C MET A 394 -0.23 11.71 19.87
N ARG A 395 -1.40 12.22 19.41
CA ARG A 395 -2.59 11.39 19.18
C ARG A 395 -2.37 10.36 18.08
N ARG A 396 -1.74 10.78 16.99
CA ARG A 396 -1.41 9.89 15.86
C ARG A 396 -0.36 8.86 16.30
N GLY A 397 0.63 9.25 17.11
CA GLY A 397 1.61 8.35 17.72
C GLY A 397 0.99 7.31 18.67
N VAL A 398 -0.01 7.69 19.46
CA VAL A 398 -0.76 6.73 20.31
C VAL A 398 -1.53 5.73 19.46
N ARG A 399 -2.05 6.11 18.29
CA ARG A 399 -2.65 5.16 17.35
C ARG A 399 -1.63 4.14 16.84
N ALA A 400 -0.41 4.59 16.51
CA ALA A 400 0.69 3.72 16.12
C ALA A 400 1.07 2.73 17.23
N LEU A 401 1.13 3.21 18.48
CA LEU A 401 1.35 2.38 19.66
C LEU A 401 0.25 1.31 19.81
N ILE A 402 -1.02 1.70 19.71
CA ILE A 402 -2.15 0.78 19.81
C ILE A 402 -2.10 -0.28 18.69
N ALA A 403 -1.87 0.13 17.44
CA ALA A 403 -1.76 -0.79 16.31
C ALA A 403 -0.64 -1.83 16.55
N SER A 404 0.51 -1.37 17.05
CA SER A 404 1.61 -2.27 17.36
C SER A 404 1.29 -3.27 18.49
N HIS A 405 0.57 -2.83 19.52
CA HIS A 405 0.12 -3.70 20.62
C HIS A 405 -0.99 -4.68 20.21
N GLU A 406 -1.90 -4.28 19.30
CA GLU A 406 -2.96 -5.14 18.79
C GLU A 406 -2.44 -6.21 17.82
N ALA A 407 -1.33 -5.93 17.12
CA ALA A 407 -0.74 -6.85 16.16
C ALA A 407 -0.23 -8.14 16.84
N LYS A 408 -0.55 -9.28 16.24
CA LYS A 408 -0.19 -10.62 16.75
C LYS A 408 1.03 -11.23 16.07
N VAL A 409 1.48 -10.62 14.97
CA VAL A 409 2.67 -11.09 14.27
C VAL A 409 3.94 -10.82 15.10
N PRO A 410 4.87 -11.78 15.15
CA PRO A 410 6.11 -11.62 15.88
C PRO A 410 6.99 -10.52 15.27
N LYS A 411 7.78 -9.88 16.12
CA LYS A 411 8.67 -8.79 15.74
C LYS A 411 10.08 -9.03 16.27
N VAL A 412 11.08 -8.64 15.49
CA VAL A 412 12.46 -8.50 15.93
C VAL A 412 12.93 -7.08 15.71
N GLU A 413 13.58 -6.50 16.72
CA GLU A 413 14.12 -5.15 16.68
C GLU A 413 15.62 -5.15 16.82
N PHE A 414 16.27 -4.40 15.95
CA PHE A 414 17.68 -4.06 16.02
C PHE A 414 17.81 -2.57 16.33
N ASN A 415 18.22 -2.23 17.56
CA ASN A 415 18.56 -0.86 17.94
C ASN A 415 19.90 -0.51 17.30
N VAL A 416 19.84 0.04 16.08
CA VAL A 416 21.04 0.33 15.31
C VAL A 416 21.73 1.61 15.75
N ARG A 417 20.96 2.58 16.30
CA ARG A 417 21.51 3.80 16.88
C ARG A 417 20.60 4.36 17.98
N LYS A 418 19.67 5.29 17.69
CA LYS A 418 18.85 5.98 18.69
C LYS A 418 17.57 5.21 19.00
N SER A 419 17.19 5.19 20.28
CA SER A 419 15.91 4.65 20.74
C SER A 419 15.44 5.45 21.96
N TYR A 420 14.64 6.52 21.74
CA TYR A 420 14.24 7.43 22.79
C TYR A 420 12.74 7.59 22.96
N GLY A 421 12.29 7.45 24.21
CA GLY A 421 10.93 7.78 24.63
C GLY A 421 9.84 6.94 23.99
N VAL A 422 8.59 7.38 24.14
CA VAL A 422 7.40 6.64 23.71
C VAL A 422 7.36 6.39 22.19
N ALA A 423 7.95 7.28 21.38
CA ALA A 423 8.00 7.07 19.93
C ALA A 423 8.84 5.86 19.54
N ALA A 424 9.93 5.59 20.28
CA ALA A 424 10.76 4.41 20.04
C ALA A 424 10.15 3.13 20.62
N ASP A 425 9.23 3.26 21.57
CA ASP A 425 8.50 2.12 22.13
C ASP A 425 7.40 1.61 21.16
N ALA A 426 6.81 2.50 20.36
CA ALA A 426 5.73 2.12 19.45
C ALA A 426 6.08 0.96 18.49
N PRO A 427 7.21 0.94 17.77
CA PRO A 427 7.56 -0.18 16.89
C PRO A 427 7.78 -1.50 17.61
N ASN A 428 8.14 -1.44 18.87
CA ASN A 428 8.56 -2.58 19.67
C ASN A 428 7.52 -3.06 20.68
N SER A 429 6.33 -2.50 20.65
CA SER A 429 5.26 -2.89 21.55
C SER A 429 4.93 -4.37 21.43
N LEU A 430 4.73 -5.02 22.57
CA LEU A 430 4.33 -6.42 22.67
C LEU A 430 2.87 -6.59 22.28
N GLY A 431 2.56 -7.48 21.36
CA GLY A 431 1.18 -7.77 20.96
C GLY A 431 0.36 -8.56 21.99
N GLU A 432 1.02 -9.11 23.01
CA GLU A 432 0.41 -9.85 24.12
C GLU A 432 1.12 -9.49 25.43
N PRO A 433 0.44 -9.52 26.59
CA PRO A 433 1.06 -9.23 27.88
C PRO A 433 2.29 -10.08 28.18
N ASP A 434 2.28 -11.34 27.73
CA ASP A 434 3.37 -12.30 27.92
C ASP A 434 4.16 -12.56 26.60
N GLY A 435 3.92 -11.77 25.54
CA GLY A 435 4.60 -11.93 24.26
C GLY A 435 6.07 -11.52 24.36
N LEU A 436 6.94 -12.24 23.63
CA LEU A 436 8.35 -11.92 23.55
C LEU A 436 8.65 -11.13 22.28
N ASN A 437 9.13 -9.89 22.44
CA ASN A 437 9.83 -9.20 21.37
C ASN A 437 11.31 -9.47 21.48
N LEU A 438 11.90 -9.91 20.38
CA LEU A 438 13.33 -10.08 20.29
C LEU A 438 13.98 -8.72 20.02
N ARG A 439 14.75 -8.22 20.99
CA ARG A 439 15.40 -6.91 20.91
C ARG A 439 16.92 -7.10 21.01
N PHE A 440 17.63 -6.64 19.99
CA PHE A 440 19.10 -6.63 19.92
C PHE A 440 19.64 -5.22 19.79
N GLY A 441 20.84 -4.99 20.25
CA GLY A 441 21.51 -3.71 20.10
C GLY A 441 22.78 -3.83 19.27
N TRP A 442 23.10 -2.78 18.51
CA TRP A 442 24.42 -2.58 17.94
C TRP A 442 25.34 -1.82 18.92
N PRO A 443 26.67 -1.90 18.79
CA PRO A 443 27.60 -1.12 19.61
C PRO A 443 27.40 0.40 19.49
N ALA A 444 26.82 0.88 18.36
CA ALA A 444 26.44 2.27 18.15
C ALA A 444 25.11 2.65 18.82
N GLY A 445 24.41 1.70 19.43
CA GLY A 445 23.11 1.89 20.06
C GLY A 445 23.15 2.84 21.25
N GLU A 446 22.14 3.70 21.34
CA GLU A 446 21.92 4.59 22.47
C GLU A 446 20.42 4.73 22.72
N TRP A 447 20.01 4.61 23.96
CA TRP A 447 18.60 4.65 24.33
C TRP A 447 18.34 5.28 25.70
N GLY A 448 17.09 5.62 25.95
CA GLY A 448 16.65 6.23 27.20
C GLY A 448 15.26 6.82 27.11
N GLY A 449 14.75 7.31 28.24
CA GLY A 449 13.44 7.97 28.30
C GLY A 449 13.37 9.30 27.55
N ILE A 450 14.51 10.00 27.45
CA ILE A 450 14.64 11.30 26.75
C ILE A 450 16.09 11.49 26.30
N PRO A 451 16.35 12.15 25.16
CA PRO A 451 17.70 12.58 24.79
C PRO A 451 18.36 13.42 25.87
N ILE A 452 19.66 13.22 26.09
CA ILE A 452 20.40 13.82 27.23
C ILE A 452 20.26 15.34 27.25
N GLU A 453 20.40 15.99 26.09
CA GLU A 453 20.36 17.45 25.97
C GLU A 453 19.01 18.03 26.46
N GLY A 454 17.90 17.40 26.03
CA GLY A 454 16.55 17.77 26.47
C GLY A 454 16.30 17.45 27.94
N GLY A 455 16.76 16.28 28.38
CA GLY A 455 16.67 15.84 29.77
C GLY A 455 17.41 16.77 30.73
N VAL A 456 18.63 17.18 30.39
CA VAL A 456 19.45 18.12 31.18
C VAL A 456 18.78 19.49 31.24
N ALA A 457 18.33 20.01 30.13
CA ALA A 457 17.62 21.30 30.08
C ALA A 457 16.36 21.32 30.96
N ALA A 458 15.64 20.20 31.07
CA ALA A 458 14.43 20.11 31.89
C ALA A 458 14.73 19.85 33.37
N ALA A 459 15.53 18.82 33.68
CA ALA A 459 15.72 18.33 35.03
C ALA A 459 16.71 19.19 35.87
N TYR A 460 17.72 19.76 35.23
CA TYR A 460 18.79 20.50 35.90
C TYR A 460 18.70 22.01 35.69
N ARG A 461 17.59 22.52 35.18
CA ARG A 461 17.42 23.94 34.84
C ARG A 461 17.84 24.89 35.95
N ARG A 462 17.32 24.71 37.17
CA ARG A 462 17.60 25.59 38.32
C ARG A 462 19.06 25.51 38.74
N GLU A 463 19.64 24.32 38.73
CA GLU A 463 21.04 24.09 39.08
C GLU A 463 21.97 24.79 38.09
N ILE A 464 21.68 24.68 36.80
CA ILE A 464 22.42 25.34 35.73
C ILE A 464 22.30 26.86 35.83
N GLU A 465 21.08 27.39 35.99
CA GLU A 465 20.83 28.84 36.07
C GLU A 465 21.51 29.48 37.31
N SER A 466 21.72 28.73 38.38
CA SER A 466 22.37 29.23 39.61
C SER A 466 23.89 29.03 39.66
N ALA A 467 24.45 28.33 38.67
CA ALA A 467 25.90 28.09 38.63
C ALA A 467 26.69 29.36 38.25
N PRO A 468 27.91 29.54 38.74
CA PRO A 468 28.78 30.67 38.37
C PRO A 468 29.06 30.75 36.86
N ASP A 469 29.16 29.58 36.18
CA ASP A 469 29.24 29.44 34.73
C ASP A 469 28.18 28.40 34.31
N PRO A 470 26.99 28.85 33.87
CA PRO A 470 25.90 27.97 33.50
C PRO A 470 26.24 27.05 32.32
N GLU A 471 27.02 27.49 31.35
CA GLU A 471 27.37 26.70 30.16
C GLU A 471 28.37 25.59 30.51
N ALA A 472 29.43 25.91 31.24
CA ALA A 472 30.37 24.91 31.73
C ALA A 472 29.68 23.87 32.64
N HIS A 473 28.76 24.33 33.48
CA HIS A 473 28.00 23.43 34.36
C HIS A 473 27.08 22.49 33.60
N ARG A 474 26.37 23.01 32.57
CA ARG A 474 25.56 22.18 31.64
C ARG A 474 26.40 21.10 30.96
N THR A 475 27.53 21.50 30.38
CA THR A 475 28.46 20.59 29.71
C THR A 475 28.93 19.49 30.63
N MET A 476 29.31 19.83 31.88
CA MET A 476 29.72 18.86 32.88
C MET A 476 28.63 17.84 33.21
N ILE A 477 27.36 18.26 33.31
CA ILE A 477 26.21 17.36 33.55
C ILE A 477 26.00 16.46 32.35
N GLU A 478 26.00 17.03 31.15
CA GLU A 478 25.81 16.25 29.89
C GLU A 478 26.92 15.21 29.75
N GLU A 479 28.18 15.54 29.93
CA GLU A 479 29.29 14.59 29.89
C GLU A 479 29.16 13.48 30.94
N ARG A 480 28.71 13.81 32.16
CA ARG A 480 28.44 12.81 33.20
C ARG A 480 27.39 11.82 32.78
N LEU A 481 26.26 12.28 32.17
CA LEU A 481 25.17 11.43 31.70
C LEU A 481 25.57 10.64 30.46
N LEU A 482 26.38 11.22 29.57
CA LEU A 482 26.91 10.52 28.39
C LEU A 482 27.67 9.22 28.76
N ARG A 483 28.34 9.18 29.92
CA ARG A 483 29.03 7.97 30.42
C ARG A 483 28.05 6.87 30.81
N LEU A 484 26.78 7.19 31.11
CA LEU A 484 25.74 6.21 31.45
C LEU A 484 25.08 5.61 30.21
N ARG A 485 25.24 6.24 29.06
CA ARG A 485 24.57 5.87 27.79
C ARG A 485 25.14 4.60 27.11
N SER A 486 26.25 4.07 27.62
CA SER A 486 26.88 2.88 27.02
C SER A 486 25.90 1.72 26.88
N PRO A 487 25.68 1.16 25.67
CA PRO A 487 24.78 0.02 25.46
C PRO A 487 25.24 -1.23 26.24
N MET A 488 26.55 -1.33 26.54
CA MET A 488 27.10 -2.43 27.36
C MET A 488 26.49 -2.45 28.77
N ARG A 489 26.20 -1.29 29.35
CA ARG A 489 25.58 -1.22 30.69
C ARG A 489 24.13 -1.71 30.69
N ALA A 490 23.37 -1.41 29.63
CA ALA A 490 22.00 -1.87 29.47
C ALA A 490 21.95 -3.38 29.19
N ALA A 491 22.83 -3.90 28.34
CA ALA A 491 22.94 -5.34 28.10
C ALA A 491 23.27 -6.13 29.37
N GLN A 492 24.13 -5.58 30.25
CA GLN A 492 24.42 -6.17 31.57
C GLN A 492 23.21 -6.18 32.51
N LYS A 493 22.15 -5.43 32.21
CA LYS A 493 20.87 -5.38 32.94
C LYS A 493 19.73 -6.11 32.24
N PHE A 494 20.02 -6.75 31.10
CA PHE A 494 19.07 -7.46 30.28
C PHE A 494 17.99 -6.57 29.66
N ASP A 495 18.29 -5.29 29.39
CA ASP A 495 17.39 -4.39 28.64
C ASP A 495 17.32 -4.73 27.15
N VAL A 496 18.28 -5.47 26.64
CA VAL A 496 18.31 -6.12 25.32
C VAL A 496 18.74 -7.58 25.51
N ILE A 497 18.33 -8.44 24.57
CA ILE A 497 18.73 -9.87 24.59
C ILE A 497 20.24 -9.99 24.47
N ASP A 498 20.82 -9.22 23.53
CA ASP A 498 22.28 -9.18 23.35
C ASP A 498 22.69 -7.92 22.58
N LEU A 499 23.99 -7.58 22.71
CA LEU A 499 24.68 -6.68 21.81
C LEU A 499 25.41 -7.51 20.77
N ILE A 500 25.06 -7.27 19.51
CA ILE A 500 25.53 -8.10 18.41
C ILE A 500 26.59 -7.39 17.56
N ASP A 501 27.44 -8.15 16.91
CA ASP A 501 28.21 -7.68 15.78
C ASP A 501 27.24 -7.28 14.66
N PRO A 502 27.28 -6.04 14.14
CA PRO A 502 26.39 -5.60 13.08
C PRO A 502 26.32 -6.56 11.87
N ARG A 503 27.42 -7.25 11.56
CA ARG A 503 27.50 -8.24 10.48
C ARG A 503 26.64 -9.50 10.72
N ASP A 504 26.29 -9.80 11.98
CA ASP A 504 25.43 -10.94 12.33
C ASP A 504 23.93 -10.62 12.23
N THR A 505 23.57 -9.38 11.93
CA THR A 505 22.16 -8.92 11.85
C THR A 505 21.33 -9.79 10.90
N ARG A 506 21.86 -10.10 9.69
CA ARG A 506 21.17 -10.96 8.73
C ARG A 506 20.92 -12.36 9.29
N LYS A 507 21.94 -13.00 9.85
CA LYS A 507 21.85 -14.33 10.44
C LYS A 507 20.77 -14.41 11.51
N ILE A 508 20.76 -13.44 12.43
CA ILE A 508 19.78 -13.37 13.51
C ILE A 508 18.38 -13.11 12.96
N ALA A 509 18.23 -12.20 11.98
CA ALA A 509 16.96 -11.92 11.34
C ALA A 509 16.40 -13.16 10.61
N CYS A 510 17.21 -13.91 9.87
CA CYS A 510 16.79 -15.16 9.23
C CYS A 510 16.38 -16.22 10.27
N GLN A 511 17.13 -16.39 11.35
CA GLN A 511 16.78 -17.31 12.44
C GLN A 511 15.45 -16.92 13.10
N PHE A 512 15.24 -15.63 13.34
CA PHE A 512 13.96 -15.12 13.86
C PHE A 512 12.79 -15.45 12.94
N VAL A 513 12.93 -15.18 11.64
CA VAL A 513 11.86 -15.42 10.67
C VAL A 513 11.51 -16.90 10.57
N GLU A 514 12.50 -17.79 10.60
CA GLU A 514 12.29 -19.24 10.64
C GLU A 514 11.57 -19.67 11.94
N LEU A 515 12.00 -19.14 13.08
CA LEU A 515 11.37 -19.40 14.39
C LEU A 515 9.93 -18.88 14.43
N ALA A 516 9.61 -17.83 13.70
CA ALA A 516 8.28 -17.24 13.64
C ALA A 516 7.26 -18.11 12.89
N GLN A 517 7.66 -18.94 11.92
CA GLN A 517 6.73 -19.66 11.04
C GLN A 517 5.71 -20.53 11.78
N PRO A 518 6.06 -21.38 12.76
CA PRO A 518 5.07 -22.16 13.50
C PRO A 518 4.05 -21.31 14.25
N LEU A 519 4.46 -20.12 14.72
CA LEU A 519 3.55 -19.18 15.37
C LEU A 519 2.60 -18.56 14.35
N LEU A 520 3.12 -18.11 13.21
CA LEU A 520 2.30 -17.51 12.14
C LEU A 520 1.21 -18.47 11.66
N HIS A 521 1.54 -19.75 11.44
CA HIS A 521 0.54 -20.77 11.09
C HIS A 521 -0.55 -20.94 12.16
N ARG A 522 -0.20 -20.85 13.45
CA ARG A 522 -1.20 -20.96 14.53
C ARG A 522 -2.15 -19.77 14.61
N ILE A 523 -1.65 -18.57 14.26
CA ILE A 523 -2.45 -17.33 14.35
C ILE A 523 -3.10 -16.94 13.02
N ALA A 524 -2.82 -17.63 11.93
CA ALA A 524 -3.30 -17.24 10.60
C ALA A 524 -4.83 -17.25 10.50
N ASP A 525 -5.49 -18.26 11.05
CA ASP A 525 -6.96 -18.44 10.95
C ASP A 525 -7.76 -17.57 11.96
N ARG A 526 -7.13 -16.60 12.63
CA ARG A 526 -7.85 -15.67 13.51
C ARG A 526 -8.71 -14.69 12.71
N PRO A 527 -9.81 -14.16 13.29
CA PRO A 527 -10.56 -13.08 12.68
C PRO A 527 -9.69 -11.86 12.39
N LYS A 528 -9.77 -11.36 11.17
CA LYS A 528 -9.05 -10.16 10.73
C LYS A 528 -10.00 -8.97 10.61
N ARG A 529 -9.47 -7.79 10.88
CA ARG A 529 -10.16 -6.53 10.59
C ARG A 529 -9.81 -6.07 9.17
N ALA A 530 -10.70 -5.33 8.53
CA ALA A 530 -10.35 -4.62 7.30
C ALA A 530 -9.24 -3.61 7.59
N VAL A 531 -8.18 -3.64 6.80
CA VAL A 531 -7.11 -2.63 6.86
C VAL A 531 -7.74 -1.29 6.48
N ARG A 532 -7.51 -0.28 7.29
CA ARG A 532 -7.98 1.09 7.01
C ARG A 532 -6.95 1.79 6.12
N PRO A 533 -7.42 2.50 5.07
CA PRO A 533 -6.56 3.26 4.16
C PRO A 533 -5.67 4.28 4.86
#